data_a2d92962d8e413af4fc0940d1fd7397b
#
_entry.id   a2d92962d8e413af4fc0940d1fd7397b
#
_cell.length_a   1.000
_cell.length_b   1.000
_cell.length_c   1.000
_cell.angle_alpha   90.00
_cell.angle_beta   90.00
_cell.angle_gamma   90.00
#
_symmetry.space_group_name_H-M   'P 1'
#
loop_
_entity.id
_entity.type
_entity.pdbx_description
1 polymer ?
#
loop_
_entity_poly.entity_id
_entity_poly.type
_entity_poly.pdbx_seq_one_letter_code
_entity_poly.pdbx_strand_id
1 'polypeptide(L)'
;LRASQPVKIMENGDMFVYKETVNKHDYILVADVAKGRGQDYSTFSLIDISTRPFEQVAVYRNNTISPLLFPNIIYKYANVYNKAYCIIESNDQGSVVCNGLYYDLEYENVHVESAIKANAVGIEINRKSKRLGCSALKDLMENNKIKVVDEQTILEISTFEAKGQTFEASTGNHDDLVMNLVLFGYFVSSAYFANLTDINIKDMIFKQKLKAIEEDIVPFGFIDDGSEQIEKLQNEESEDPMRRQWQISYDREL
;
A
#
# COMPACT_ATOMS: atom_id res chain seq x y z
N LEU A 1 22.51 -5.43 16.87
CA LEU A 1 21.14 -5.21 17.35
C LEU A 1 21.15 -4.99 18.86
N ARG A 2 20.35 -4.07 19.36
CA ARG A 2 20.21 -3.77 20.79
C ARG A 2 18.74 -3.47 21.08
N ALA A 3 18.14 -4.28 21.97
CA ALA A 3 16.78 -4.07 22.43
C ALA A 3 16.64 -2.75 23.22
N SER A 4 15.49 -2.14 23.12
CA SER A 4 15.09 -0.96 23.88
C SER A 4 13.81 -1.27 24.66
N GLN A 5 13.59 -0.56 25.76
CA GLN A 5 12.31 -0.65 26.46
C GLN A 5 11.25 0.18 25.73
N PRO A 6 10.01 -0.33 25.59
CA PRO A 6 8.92 0.45 25.00
C PRO A 6 8.56 1.62 25.90
N VAL A 7 8.23 2.75 25.29
CA VAL A 7 7.73 3.94 26.03
C VAL A 7 6.27 3.81 26.40
N LYS A 8 5.51 2.98 25.66
CA LYS A 8 4.11 2.65 25.95
C LYS A 8 3.83 1.20 25.56
N ILE A 9 2.95 0.55 26.33
CA ILE A 9 2.36 -0.74 26.02
C ILE A 9 0.84 -0.55 25.98
N MET A 10 0.20 -0.97 24.91
CA MET A 10 -1.22 -0.74 24.62
C MET A 10 -1.89 -2.05 24.15
N GLU A 11 -3.17 -2.00 23.82
CA GLU A 11 -3.95 -3.16 23.33
C GLU A 11 -3.80 -4.40 24.25
N ASN A 12 -3.95 -4.19 25.56
CA ASN A 12 -3.81 -5.24 26.59
C ASN A 12 -2.46 -5.99 26.59
N GLY A 13 -1.41 -5.38 26.08
CA GLY A 13 -0.08 -5.97 26.02
C GLY A 13 0.37 -6.41 24.62
N ASP A 14 -0.46 -6.23 23.60
CA ASP A 14 -0.15 -6.65 22.23
C ASP A 14 0.57 -5.58 21.40
N MET A 15 0.49 -4.31 21.80
CA MET A 15 1.10 -3.20 21.08
C MET A 15 2.21 -2.55 21.90
N PHE A 16 3.42 -2.55 21.35
CA PHE A 16 4.63 -1.99 21.95
C PHE A 16 5.06 -0.76 21.16
N VAL A 17 5.07 0.40 21.79
CA VAL A 17 5.49 1.67 21.18
C VAL A 17 6.85 2.04 21.73
N TYR A 18 7.85 2.19 20.86
CA TYR A 18 9.23 2.58 21.17
C TYR A 18 9.47 4.06 20.92
N LYS A 19 8.72 4.64 19.98
CA LYS A 19 8.79 6.06 19.62
C LYS A 19 7.42 6.57 19.21
N GLU A 20 7.02 7.69 19.75
CA GLU A 20 5.77 8.35 19.34
C GLU A 20 5.89 8.95 17.95
N THR A 21 4.75 9.19 17.32
CA THR A 21 4.66 9.81 16.00
C THR A 21 5.33 11.18 15.99
N VAL A 22 6.18 11.41 15.02
CA VAL A 22 6.80 12.73 14.75
C VAL A 22 6.05 13.37 13.57
N ASN A 23 5.63 14.62 13.72
CA ASN A 23 4.91 15.33 12.67
C ASN A 23 5.76 15.43 11.39
N LYS A 24 5.14 15.24 10.23
CA LYS A 24 5.77 15.23 8.89
C LYS A 24 6.77 14.09 8.63
N HIS A 25 6.90 13.11 9.53
CA HIS A 25 7.63 11.90 9.21
C HIS A 25 6.74 10.96 8.40
N ASP A 26 7.35 10.23 7.49
CA ASP A 26 6.71 9.18 6.71
C ASP A 26 7.00 7.82 7.36
N TYR A 27 5.95 7.00 7.46
CA TYR A 27 6.00 5.69 8.10
C TYR A 27 5.53 4.61 7.16
N ILE A 28 6.13 3.43 7.27
CA ILE A 28 5.64 2.21 6.64
C ILE A 28 5.16 1.26 7.75
N LEU A 29 3.94 0.77 7.60
CA LEU A 29 3.39 -0.33 8.39
C LEU A 29 3.50 -1.60 7.57
N VAL A 30 4.21 -2.59 8.08
CA VAL A 30 4.38 -3.90 7.43
C VAL A 30 3.72 -4.96 8.28
N ALA A 31 2.84 -5.78 7.69
CA ALA A 31 2.06 -6.76 8.42
C ALA A 31 2.16 -8.16 7.82
N ASP A 32 2.31 -9.15 8.71
CA ASP A 32 2.16 -10.58 8.48
C ASP A 32 0.90 -11.09 9.19
N VAL A 33 0.13 -11.99 8.54
CA VAL A 33 -1.22 -12.33 8.95
C VAL A 33 -1.37 -13.82 9.25
N ALA A 34 -1.65 -14.14 10.52
CA ALA A 34 -1.98 -15.48 10.96
C ALA A 34 -3.49 -15.77 10.97
N LYS A 35 -3.84 -17.04 11.24
CA LYS A 35 -5.24 -17.51 11.29
C LYS A 35 -5.99 -17.15 12.58
N GLY A 36 -5.31 -16.58 13.58
CA GLY A 36 -5.91 -16.25 14.89
C GLY A 36 -6.33 -17.47 15.72
N ARG A 37 -5.62 -18.60 15.59
CA ARG A 37 -5.93 -19.87 16.26
C ARG A 37 -5.02 -20.20 17.44
N GLY A 38 -4.25 -19.22 17.92
CA GLY A 38 -3.35 -19.38 19.06
C GLY A 38 -2.03 -20.08 18.73
N GLN A 39 -1.69 -20.26 17.45
CA GLN A 39 -0.42 -20.82 16.98
C GLN A 39 0.51 -19.71 16.50
N ASP A 40 0.36 -19.28 15.25
CA ASP A 40 1.13 -18.19 14.67
C ASP A 40 0.52 -16.83 15.06
N TYR A 41 1.31 -15.78 14.99
CA TYR A 41 0.90 -14.43 15.36
C TYR A 41 0.55 -13.57 14.14
N SER A 42 -0.57 -12.86 14.21
CA SER A 42 -0.77 -11.70 13.37
C SER A 42 0.05 -10.54 13.94
N THR A 43 0.95 -10.02 13.13
CA THR A 43 1.92 -9.02 13.56
C THR A 43 1.98 -7.84 12.60
N PHE A 44 2.38 -6.68 13.11
CA PHE A 44 2.91 -5.63 12.25
C PHE A 44 4.07 -4.89 12.92
N SER A 45 4.94 -4.35 12.08
CA SER A 45 6.00 -3.41 12.48
C SER A 45 5.77 -2.06 11.81
N LEU A 46 5.83 -0.98 12.60
CA LEU A 46 5.87 0.40 12.09
C LEU A 46 7.32 0.87 12.01
N ILE A 47 7.70 1.37 10.84
CA ILE A 47 9.07 1.77 10.53
C ILE A 47 9.07 3.23 10.07
N ASP A 48 9.82 4.07 10.76
CA ASP A 48 10.10 5.46 10.35
C ASP A 48 11.11 5.44 9.20
N ILE A 49 10.72 5.96 8.04
CA ILE A 49 11.56 6.00 6.84
C ILE A 49 12.10 7.40 6.52
N SER A 50 11.72 8.40 7.32
CA SER A 50 12.18 9.79 7.16
C SER A 50 13.62 10.00 7.65
N THR A 51 14.12 9.08 8.48
CA THR A 51 15.48 9.14 9.04
C THR A 51 16.38 8.04 8.47
N ARG A 52 17.68 8.23 8.60
CA ARG A 52 18.69 7.18 8.34
C ARG A 52 19.52 6.97 9.59
N PRO A 53 19.63 5.74 10.10
CA PRO A 53 18.98 4.52 9.62
C PRO A 53 17.44 4.57 9.70
N PHE A 54 16.73 3.75 8.92
CA PHE A 54 15.31 3.47 9.17
C PHE A 54 15.12 2.97 10.60
N GLU A 55 14.05 3.34 11.28
CA GLU A 55 13.87 2.98 12.67
C GLU A 55 12.53 2.25 12.91
N GLN A 56 12.58 1.05 13.50
CA GLN A 56 11.38 0.39 14.02
C GLN A 56 10.87 1.19 15.22
N VAL A 57 9.65 1.73 15.12
CA VAL A 57 9.09 2.65 16.13
C VAL A 57 7.96 2.04 16.94
N ALA A 58 7.29 1.02 16.40
CA ALA A 58 6.25 0.30 17.13
C ALA A 58 6.05 -1.11 16.55
N VAL A 59 5.56 -2.03 17.38
CA VAL A 59 5.31 -3.44 17.04
C VAL A 59 4.00 -3.89 17.66
N TYR A 60 3.20 -4.59 16.88
CA TYR A 60 2.01 -5.29 17.33
C TYR A 60 2.18 -6.80 17.15
N ARG A 61 1.67 -7.60 18.11
CA ARG A 61 1.74 -9.05 18.07
C ARG A 61 0.58 -9.67 18.84
N ASN A 62 -0.28 -10.43 18.14
CA ASN A 62 -1.39 -11.14 18.76
C ASN A 62 -1.70 -12.44 17.99
N ASN A 63 -1.87 -13.56 18.68
CA ASN A 63 -2.14 -14.88 18.07
C ASN A 63 -3.61 -15.32 18.11
N THR A 64 -4.48 -14.50 18.68
CA THR A 64 -5.92 -14.79 18.81
C THR A 64 -6.82 -13.85 18.00
N ILE A 65 -6.27 -12.74 17.48
CA ILE A 65 -7.04 -11.79 16.69
C ILE A 65 -7.55 -12.44 15.41
N SER A 66 -8.84 -12.26 15.15
CA SER A 66 -9.44 -12.71 13.89
C SER A 66 -8.92 -11.87 12.70
N PRO A 67 -8.63 -12.49 11.55
CA PRO A 67 -8.31 -11.76 10.32
C PRO A 67 -9.36 -10.72 9.90
N LEU A 68 -10.63 -10.91 10.30
CA LEU A 68 -11.71 -9.93 10.06
C LEU A 68 -11.61 -8.68 10.95
N LEU A 69 -10.98 -8.78 12.12
CA LEU A 69 -10.84 -7.66 13.06
C LEU A 69 -9.47 -6.98 12.95
N PHE A 70 -8.47 -7.66 12.46
CA PHE A 70 -7.11 -7.14 12.34
C PHE A 70 -7.00 -5.88 11.48
N PRO A 71 -7.78 -5.69 10.37
CA PRO A 71 -7.79 -4.45 9.62
C PRO A 71 -8.11 -3.20 10.46
N ASN A 72 -8.97 -3.32 11.49
CA ASN A 72 -9.31 -2.20 12.37
C ASN A 72 -8.12 -1.75 13.23
N ILE A 73 -7.29 -2.71 13.68
CA ILE A 73 -6.08 -2.40 14.43
C ILE A 73 -5.03 -1.76 13.51
N ILE A 74 -4.83 -2.30 12.31
CA ILE A 74 -3.94 -1.71 11.29
C ILE A 74 -4.39 -0.29 10.96
N TYR A 75 -5.67 -0.08 10.66
CA TYR A 75 -6.26 1.21 10.34
C TYR A 75 -6.02 2.25 11.45
N LYS A 76 -6.27 1.85 12.71
CA LYS A 76 -6.05 2.70 13.88
C LYS A 76 -4.61 3.21 13.94
N TYR A 77 -3.64 2.30 13.91
CA TYR A 77 -2.24 2.66 14.08
C TYR A 77 -1.63 3.30 12.82
N ALA A 78 -2.06 2.90 11.64
CA ALA A 78 -1.64 3.57 10.41
C ALA A 78 -2.05 5.06 10.41
N ASN A 79 -3.27 5.38 10.88
CA ASN A 79 -3.71 6.78 11.02
C ASN A 79 -2.94 7.54 12.11
N VAL A 80 -2.64 6.91 13.25
CA VAL A 80 -1.83 7.50 14.32
C VAL A 80 -0.44 7.87 13.80
N TYR A 81 0.16 7.04 12.95
CA TYR A 81 1.48 7.26 12.35
C TYR A 81 1.38 7.95 10.97
N ASN A 82 0.77 9.14 10.95
CA ASN A 82 0.69 10.06 9.80
C ASN A 82 0.12 9.43 8.53
N LYS A 83 -0.86 8.54 8.64
CA LYS A 83 -1.38 7.74 7.54
C LYS A 83 -0.27 6.87 6.90
N ALA A 84 0.37 6.05 7.72
CA ALA A 84 1.45 5.16 7.30
C ALA A 84 1.09 4.36 6.04
N TYR A 85 2.07 4.17 5.15
CA TYR A 85 1.90 3.31 3.99
C TYR A 85 1.90 1.85 4.41
N CYS A 86 0.82 1.12 4.11
CA CYS A 86 0.62 -0.25 4.56
C CYS A 86 1.08 -1.26 3.51
N ILE A 87 1.95 -2.17 3.93
CA ILE A 87 2.42 -3.31 3.16
C ILE A 87 1.98 -4.56 3.91
N ILE A 88 1.08 -5.32 3.33
CA ILE A 88 0.48 -6.50 3.98
C ILE A 88 0.80 -7.71 3.12
N GLU A 89 1.27 -8.80 3.74
CA GLU A 89 1.37 -10.08 3.06
C GLU A 89 -0.03 -10.57 2.68
N SER A 90 -0.29 -10.83 1.39
CA SER A 90 -1.61 -11.18 0.88
C SER A 90 -1.88 -12.67 0.81
N ASN A 91 -0.91 -13.51 1.20
CA ASN A 91 -1.06 -14.97 1.20
C ASN A 91 -2.15 -15.40 2.20
N ASP A 92 -2.82 -16.50 1.93
CA ASP A 92 -3.82 -17.12 2.82
C ASP A 92 -4.84 -16.10 3.39
N GLN A 93 -4.78 -15.86 4.70
CA GLN A 93 -5.67 -14.92 5.41
C GLN A 93 -5.30 -13.45 5.18
N GLY A 94 -4.13 -13.19 4.66
CA GLY A 94 -3.68 -11.84 4.35
C GLY A 94 -4.58 -11.13 3.33
N SER A 95 -5.13 -11.87 2.36
CA SER A 95 -6.08 -11.32 1.39
C SER A 95 -7.36 -10.78 2.05
N VAL A 96 -7.83 -11.41 3.13
CA VAL A 96 -8.99 -10.94 3.92
C VAL A 96 -8.66 -9.61 4.59
N VAL A 97 -7.47 -9.51 5.19
CA VAL A 97 -6.99 -8.28 5.86
C VAL A 97 -6.78 -7.16 4.85
N CYS A 98 -6.16 -7.45 3.70
CA CYS A 98 -5.98 -6.49 2.62
C CYS A 98 -7.32 -5.91 2.14
N ASN A 99 -8.30 -6.78 1.87
CA ASN A 99 -9.62 -6.37 1.38
C ASN A 99 -10.37 -5.57 2.46
N GLY A 100 -10.37 -6.03 3.71
CA GLY A 100 -11.00 -5.32 4.83
C GLY A 100 -10.41 -3.92 5.03
N LEU A 101 -9.09 -3.77 4.91
CA LEU A 101 -8.45 -2.46 5.04
C LEU A 101 -8.74 -1.55 3.84
N TYR A 102 -8.59 -2.07 2.62
CA TYR A 102 -8.68 -1.26 1.39
C TYR A 102 -10.13 -0.95 1.00
N TYR A 103 -11.01 -1.97 0.98
CA TYR A 103 -12.39 -1.80 0.51
C TYR A 103 -13.36 -1.45 1.64
N ASP A 104 -13.32 -2.14 2.79
CA ASP A 104 -14.31 -1.95 3.84
C ASP A 104 -14.02 -0.70 4.69
N LEU A 105 -12.74 -0.44 5.00
CA LEU A 105 -12.28 0.72 5.76
C LEU A 105 -11.81 1.89 4.87
N GLU A 106 -11.84 1.73 3.55
CA GLU A 106 -11.45 2.75 2.56
C GLU A 106 -10.08 3.37 2.85
N TYR A 107 -9.14 2.55 3.34
CA TYR A 107 -7.79 3.01 3.61
C TYR A 107 -6.94 2.97 2.34
N GLU A 108 -6.69 4.14 1.77
CA GLU A 108 -6.09 4.27 0.45
C GLU A 108 -4.57 4.05 0.41
N ASN A 109 -3.88 4.19 1.56
CA ASN A 109 -2.42 4.07 1.63
C ASN A 109 -1.98 2.61 1.80
N VAL A 110 -2.54 1.70 1.01
CA VAL A 110 -2.16 0.28 0.96
C VAL A 110 -1.40 -0.01 -0.32
N HIS A 111 -0.37 -0.86 -0.24
CA HIS A 111 0.38 -1.29 -1.41
C HIS A 111 -0.50 -2.14 -2.34
N VAL A 112 -0.47 -1.81 -3.63
CA VAL A 112 -1.12 -2.57 -4.70
C VAL A 112 -0.05 -2.98 -5.70
N GLU A 113 0.17 -4.28 -5.86
CA GLU A 113 1.32 -4.80 -6.62
C GLU A 113 1.20 -4.62 -8.14
N SER A 114 0.00 -4.52 -8.70
CA SER A 114 -0.19 -4.27 -10.13
C SER A 114 -1.61 -3.82 -10.45
N ALA A 115 -1.72 -2.72 -11.20
CA ALA A 115 -2.97 -2.29 -11.84
C ALA A 115 -3.48 -3.27 -12.93
N ILE A 116 -2.64 -4.19 -13.42
CA ILE A 116 -2.98 -5.14 -14.51
C ILE A 116 -3.74 -6.36 -13.98
N LYS A 117 -3.49 -6.78 -12.75
CA LYS A 117 -4.32 -7.76 -12.06
C LYS A 117 -5.31 -6.99 -11.20
N ALA A 118 -6.52 -6.78 -11.68
CA ALA A 118 -7.59 -6.23 -10.86
C ALA A 118 -7.57 -6.91 -9.48
N ASN A 119 -7.38 -6.11 -8.41
CA ASN A 119 -7.49 -6.51 -7.01
C ASN A 119 -6.26 -7.17 -6.34
N ALA A 120 -5.04 -6.97 -6.81
CA ALA A 120 -3.85 -7.43 -6.08
C ALA A 120 -3.46 -6.44 -4.97
N VAL A 121 -4.31 -6.27 -3.95
CA VAL A 121 -3.98 -5.48 -2.76
C VAL A 121 -3.04 -6.31 -1.86
N GLY A 122 -1.94 -5.69 -1.41
CA GLY A 122 -0.89 -6.36 -0.64
C GLY A 122 0.22 -6.94 -1.53
N ILE A 123 1.10 -7.71 -0.92
CA ILE A 123 2.23 -8.38 -1.60
C ILE A 123 2.11 -9.89 -1.41
N GLU A 124 2.14 -10.64 -2.50
CA GLU A 124 2.22 -12.09 -2.47
C GLU A 124 3.68 -12.54 -2.28
N ILE A 125 3.96 -13.17 -1.13
CA ILE A 125 5.28 -13.72 -0.82
C ILE A 125 5.39 -15.15 -1.37
N ASN A 126 6.38 -15.35 -2.25
CA ASN A 126 6.80 -16.64 -2.76
C ASN A 126 8.28 -16.90 -2.41
N ARG A 127 8.81 -18.08 -2.75
CA ARG A 127 10.20 -18.42 -2.44
C ARG A 127 11.23 -17.41 -2.98
N LYS A 128 10.98 -16.84 -4.15
CA LYS A 128 11.89 -15.87 -4.77
C LYS A 128 11.84 -14.53 -4.03
N SER A 129 10.65 -13.99 -3.78
CA SER A 129 10.47 -12.74 -3.05
C SER A 129 10.95 -12.85 -1.60
N LYS A 130 10.70 -13.99 -0.91
CA LYS A 130 11.25 -14.26 0.44
C LYS A 130 12.78 -14.22 0.46
N ARG A 131 13.45 -14.86 -0.52
CA ARG A 131 14.92 -14.83 -0.62
C ARG A 131 15.47 -13.43 -0.87
N LEU A 132 14.84 -12.68 -1.78
CA LEU A 132 15.22 -11.29 -2.04
C LEU A 132 15.03 -10.42 -0.80
N GLY A 133 13.91 -10.56 -0.11
CA GLY A 133 13.65 -9.86 1.14
C GLY A 133 14.66 -10.18 2.24
N CYS A 134 15.00 -11.48 2.43
CA CYS A 134 16.03 -11.88 3.38
C CYS A 134 17.41 -11.29 3.03
N SER A 135 17.79 -11.31 1.75
CA SER A 135 19.06 -10.72 1.30
C SER A 135 19.09 -9.22 1.53
N ALA A 136 17.98 -8.52 1.20
CA ALA A 136 17.88 -7.08 1.42
C ALA A 136 17.86 -6.72 2.90
N LEU A 137 17.13 -7.47 3.74
CA LEU A 137 17.16 -7.28 5.19
C LEU A 137 18.56 -7.45 5.76
N LYS A 138 19.28 -8.47 5.32
CA LYS A 138 20.69 -8.69 5.70
C LYS A 138 21.55 -7.47 5.35
N ASP A 139 21.45 -6.95 4.12
CA ASP A 139 22.17 -5.74 3.69
C ASP A 139 21.80 -4.52 4.56
N LEU A 140 20.52 -4.33 4.85
CA LEU A 140 20.06 -3.23 5.72
C LEU A 140 20.65 -3.32 7.12
N MET A 141 20.77 -4.53 7.68
CA MET A 141 21.30 -4.76 9.02
C MET A 141 22.83 -4.65 9.07
N GLU A 142 23.55 -5.29 8.15
CA GLU A 142 25.01 -5.30 8.09
C GLU A 142 25.58 -3.89 7.82
N ASN A 143 24.89 -3.09 7.03
CA ASN A 143 25.28 -1.73 6.72
C ASN A 143 24.67 -0.67 7.66
N ASN A 144 24.08 -1.08 8.80
CA ASN A 144 23.42 -0.20 9.77
C ASN A 144 22.39 0.75 9.13
N LYS A 145 21.67 0.30 8.10
CA LYS A 145 20.64 1.08 7.40
C LYS A 145 19.26 0.97 8.07
N ILE A 146 19.07 -0.01 8.96
CA ILE A 146 17.87 -0.22 9.77
C ILE A 146 18.24 -0.42 11.24
N LYS A 147 17.46 0.20 12.13
CA LYS A 147 17.55 0.04 13.58
C LYS A 147 16.32 -0.73 14.07
N VAL A 148 16.52 -1.96 14.52
CA VAL A 148 15.51 -2.81 15.15
C VAL A 148 15.68 -2.70 16.65
N VAL A 149 14.60 -2.42 17.38
CA VAL A 149 14.62 -2.10 18.82
C VAL A 149 13.74 -3.04 19.65
N ASP A 150 12.78 -3.72 19.03
CA ASP A 150 11.90 -4.65 19.71
C ASP A 150 12.64 -5.94 20.10
N GLU A 151 12.56 -6.31 21.38
CA GLU A 151 13.26 -7.47 21.93
C GLU A 151 12.80 -8.78 21.25
N GLN A 152 11.50 -8.95 21.06
CA GLN A 152 10.96 -10.17 20.46
C GLN A 152 11.37 -10.29 19.00
N THR A 153 11.33 -9.20 18.25
CA THR A 153 11.82 -9.17 16.85
C THR A 153 13.31 -9.55 16.79
N ILE A 154 14.13 -9.07 17.72
CA ILE A 154 15.56 -9.41 17.80
C ILE A 154 15.76 -10.88 18.14
N LEU A 155 14.97 -11.45 19.04
CA LEU A 155 15.00 -12.87 19.37
C LEU A 155 14.63 -13.74 18.15
N GLU A 156 13.57 -13.39 17.43
CA GLU A 156 13.19 -14.12 16.20
C GLU A 156 14.29 -14.04 15.13
N ILE A 157 14.92 -12.87 14.93
CA ILE A 157 16.07 -12.72 14.02
C ILE A 157 17.20 -13.68 14.41
N SER A 158 17.46 -13.86 15.71
CA SER A 158 18.56 -14.71 16.20
C SER A 158 18.33 -16.20 15.95
N THR A 159 17.06 -16.62 15.78
CA THR A 159 16.65 -18.00 15.52
C THR A 159 16.22 -18.25 14.08
N PHE A 160 16.29 -17.22 13.22
CA PHE A 160 15.91 -17.30 11.81
C PHE A 160 17.09 -17.80 10.98
N GLU A 161 16.94 -18.95 10.34
CA GLU A 161 18.02 -19.66 9.67
C GLU A 161 17.67 -20.11 8.26
N ALA A 162 18.68 -20.33 7.45
CA ALA A 162 18.52 -20.94 6.14
C ALA A 162 18.26 -22.45 6.28
N LYS A 163 17.13 -22.92 5.74
CA LYS A 163 16.74 -24.33 5.76
C LYS A 163 16.49 -24.82 4.34
N GLY A 164 17.50 -25.45 3.76
CA GLY A 164 17.49 -25.86 2.37
C GLY A 164 17.44 -24.64 1.43
N GLN A 165 16.31 -24.48 0.73
CA GLN A 165 16.12 -23.36 -0.24
C GLN A 165 15.25 -22.23 0.31
N THR A 166 14.85 -22.28 1.58
CA THR A 166 14.03 -21.28 2.23
C THR A 166 14.70 -20.75 3.50
N PHE A 167 14.04 -19.80 4.16
CA PHE A 167 14.43 -19.26 5.46
C PHE A 167 13.23 -19.39 6.38
N GLU A 168 13.44 -19.86 7.60
CA GLU A 168 12.40 -20.04 8.60
C GLU A 168 12.99 -20.05 10.01
N ALA A 169 12.15 -19.88 11.03
CA ALA A 169 12.60 -20.04 12.41
C ALA A 169 13.09 -21.45 12.69
N SER A 170 14.08 -21.60 13.55
CA SER A 170 14.49 -22.89 14.08
C SER A 170 13.34 -23.56 14.85
N THR A 171 13.36 -24.89 14.95
CA THR A 171 12.24 -25.66 15.51
C THR A 171 11.81 -25.18 16.89
N GLY A 172 10.51 -24.85 17.02
CA GLY A 172 9.90 -24.38 18.28
C GLY A 172 9.95 -22.85 18.47
N ASN A 173 10.45 -22.11 17.48
CA ASN A 173 10.45 -20.65 17.47
C ASN A 173 9.49 -20.10 16.40
N HIS A 174 9.22 -18.81 16.46
CA HIS A 174 8.39 -18.07 15.52
C HIS A 174 9.23 -17.16 14.63
N ASP A 175 8.71 -16.82 13.45
CA ASP A 175 9.33 -15.87 12.50
C ASP A 175 8.36 -14.78 12.03
N ASP A 176 7.19 -14.64 12.66
CA ASP A 176 6.14 -13.70 12.25
C ASP A 176 6.63 -12.23 12.23
N LEU A 177 7.40 -11.82 13.24
CA LEU A 177 7.98 -10.46 13.32
C LEU A 177 9.15 -10.27 12.34
N VAL A 178 9.97 -11.31 12.16
CA VAL A 178 11.05 -11.28 11.15
C VAL A 178 10.45 -11.20 9.76
N MET A 179 9.33 -11.87 9.49
CA MET A 179 8.65 -11.80 8.19
C MET A 179 8.21 -10.38 7.84
N ASN A 180 7.77 -9.58 8.82
CA ASN A 180 7.53 -8.15 8.58
C ASN A 180 8.79 -7.45 8.06
N LEU A 181 9.95 -7.70 8.65
CA LEU A 181 11.21 -7.09 8.23
C LEU A 181 11.70 -7.64 6.87
N VAL A 182 11.46 -8.92 6.59
CA VAL A 182 11.74 -9.54 5.28
C VAL A 182 10.88 -8.89 4.20
N LEU A 183 9.59 -8.69 4.47
CA LEU A 183 8.66 -8.02 3.57
C LEU A 183 9.06 -6.55 3.34
N PHE A 184 9.48 -5.84 4.40
CA PHE A 184 10.04 -4.50 4.30
C PHE A 184 11.30 -4.48 3.43
N GLY A 185 12.24 -5.40 3.66
CA GLY A 185 13.46 -5.53 2.87
C GLY A 185 13.16 -5.78 1.39
N TYR A 186 12.20 -6.66 1.09
CA TYR A 186 11.74 -6.91 -0.28
C TYR A 186 11.19 -5.63 -0.93
N PHE A 187 10.33 -4.92 -0.23
CA PHE A 187 9.75 -3.66 -0.70
C PHE A 187 10.81 -2.60 -0.97
N VAL A 188 11.74 -2.39 -0.03
CA VAL A 188 12.82 -1.40 -0.15
C VAL A 188 13.77 -1.73 -1.31
N SER A 189 13.98 -3.01 -1.61
CA SER A 189 14.82 -3.45 -2.74
C SER A 189 14.13 -3.36 -4.10
N SER A 190 12.83 -3.11 -4.12
CA SER A 190 12.08 -2.98 -5.36
C SER A 190 12.42 -1.68 -6.10
N ALA A 191 12.32 -1.70 -7.45
CA ALA A 191 12.45 -0.50 -8.27
C ALA A 191 11.42 0.59 -7.88
N TYR A 192 10.31 0.18 -7.30
CA TYR A 192 9.26 1.04 -6.80
C TYR A 192 9.74 1.92 -5.63
N PHE A 193 10.47 1.36 -4.67
CA PHE A 193 11.05 2.13 -3.57
C PHE A 193 12.24 3.00 -4.01
N ALA A 194 13.02 2.55 -4.99
CA ALA A 194 14.12 3.36 -5.54
C ALA A 194 13.62 4.69 -6.14
N ASN A 195 12.40 4.70 -6.68
CA ASN A 195 11.73 5.91 -7.16
C ASN A 195 11.11 6.75 -6.01
N LEU A 196 11.00 6.17 -4.79
CA LEU A 196 10.42 6.85 -3.61
C LEU A 196 11.40 7.80 -2.91
N THR A 197 12.72 7.63 -3.13
CA THR A 197 13.73 8.45 -2.42
C THR A 197 13.73 9.91 -2.84
N ASP A 198 13.08 10.26 -3.96
CA ASP A 198 12.93 11.63 -4.47
C ASP A 198 11.47 12.14 -4.49
N ILE A 199 10.49 11.28 -4.18
CA ILE A 199 9.06 11.64 -4.25
C ILE A 199 8.40 11.29 -2.92
N ASN A 200 7.72 12.27 -2.33
CA ASN A 200 6.87 12.06 -1.15
C ASN A 200 5.86 10.93 -1.45
N ILE A 201 5.72 9.96 -0.54
CA ILE A 201 4.78 8.82 -0.65
C ILE A 201 3.37 9.30 -1.05
N LYS A 202 2.94 10.47 -0.53
CA LYS A 202 1.65 11.09 -0.89
C LYS A 202 1.51 11.44 -2.37
N ASP A 203 2.58 11.98 -2.96
CA ASP A 203 2.58 12.34 -4.40
C ASP A 203 2.52 11.09 -5.28
N MET A 204 3.11 10.00 -4.81
CA MET A 204 3.09 8.75 -5.53
C MET A 204 1.71 8.08 -5.46
N ILE A 205 1.09 8.04 -4.29
CA ILE A 205 -0.28 7.53 -4.11
C ILE A 205 -1.25 8.35 -4.97
N PHE A 206 -1.09 9.68 -4.99
CA PHE A 206 -1.89 10.56 -5.84
C PHE A 206 -1.70 10.23 -7.33
N LYS A 207 -0.47 10.00 -7.79
CA LYS A 207 -0.20 9.61 -9.19
C LYS A 207 -0.75 8.22 -9.53
N GLN A 208 -0.69 7.26 -8.59
CA GLN A 208 -1.31 5.95 -8.80
C GLN A 208 -2.83 6.03 -8.89
N LYS A 209 -3.46 6.86 -8.05
CA LYS A 209 -4.92 7.11 -8.13
C LYS A 209 -5.31 7.75 -9.45
N LEU A 210 -4.58 8.78 -9.88
CA LEU A 210 -4.83 9.40 -11.18
C LEU A 210 -4.72 8.39 -12.31
N LYS A 211 -3.69 7.54 -12.28
CA LYS A 211 -3.52 6.51 -13.30
C LYS A 211 -4.61 5.44 -13.24
N ALA A 212 -5.03 4.99 -12.05
CA ALA A 212 -6.15 4.06 -11.90
C ALA A 212 -7.48 4.69 -12.36
N ILE A 213 -7.71 5.98 -12.07
CA ILE A 213 -8.87 6.72 -12.55
C ILE A 213 -8.81 6.88 -14.08
N GLU A 214 -7.64 7.15 -14.66
CA GLU A 214 -7.44 7.23 -16.11
C GLU A 214 -7.65 5.87 -16.80
N GLU A 215 -7.29 4.77 -16.16
CA GLU A 215 -7.49 3.40 -16.67
C GLU A 215 -8.96 2.93 -16.48
N ASP A 216 -9.65 3.35 -15.42
CA ASP A 216 -11.07 3.07 -15.16
C ASP A 216 -12.03 4.02 -15.90
N ILE A 217 -11.55 5.16 -16.40
CA ILE A 217 -12.29 5.93 -17.37
C ILE A 217 -12.30 5.08 -18.66
N VAL A 218 -13.20 4.11 -18.72
CA VAL A 218 -13.75 3.65 -20.00
C VAL A 218 -14.08 4.94 -20.75
N PRO A 219 -13.57 5.15 -21.96
CA PRO A 219 -13.97 6.32 -22.72
C PRO A 219 -15.49 6.21 -22.85
N PHE A 220 -16.21 6.89 -21.95
CA PHE A 220 -17.56 7.30 -22.21
C PHE A 220 -17.42 8.02 -23.52
N GLY A 221 -17.84 7.35 -24.59
CA GLY A 221 -17.86 7.95 -25.91
C GLY A 221 -18.41 9.34 -25.69
N PHE A 222 -17.74 10.32 -26.23
CA PHE A 222 -18.26 11.68 -26.26
C PHE A 222 -19.75 11.54 -26.48
N ILE A 223 -20.55 11.92 -25.50
CA ILE A 223 -21.96 12.17 -25.76
C ILE A 223 -21.88 13.34 -26.68
N ASP A 224 -21.91 13.04 -27.99
CA ASP A 224 -22.16 14.03 -29.01
C ASP A 224 -23.54 14.59 -28.65
N ASP A 225 -23.57 15.76 -28.07
CA ASP A 225 -24.81 16.46 -27.72
C ASP A 225 -25.55 16.90 -28.98
N GLY A 226 -25.05 16.54 -30.15
CA GLY A 226 -25.61 16.89 -31.44
C GLY A 226 -25.43 18.35 -31.82
N SER A 227 -24.71 19.15 -31.03
CA SER A 227 -24.50 20.58 -31.28
C SER A 227 -23.76 20.82 -32.61
N GLU A 228 -22.73 20.01 -32.90
CA GLU A 228 -22.03 20.09 -34.20
C GLU A 228 -22.91 19.67 -35.39
N GLN A 229 -23.85 18.73 -35.20
CA GLN A 229 -24.80 18.36 -36.25
C GLN A 229 -25.85 19.47 -36.48
N ILE A 230 -26.27 20.15 -35.39
CA ILE A 230 -27.21 21.26 -35.49
C ILE A 230 -26.57 22.48 -36.21
N GLU A 231 -25.30 22.80 -35.91
CA GLU A 231 -24.56 23.85 -36.63
C GLU A 231 -24.35 23.48 -38.11
N LYS A 232 -24.03 22.24 -38.43
CA LYS A 232 -23.92 21.80 -39.84
C LYS A 232 -25.25 21.88 -40.59
N LEU A 233 -26.35 21.43 -39.98
CA LEU A 233 -27.69 21.56 -40.57
C LEU A 233 -28.13 23.00 -40.75
N GLN A 234 -27.84 23.87 -39.79
CA GLN A 234 -28.13 25.30 -39.92
C GLN A 234 -27.28 25.99 -41.00
N ASN A 235 -26.02 25.58 -41.17
CA ASN A 235 -25.17 26.09 -42.24
C ASN A 235 -25.57 25.55 -43.61
N GLU A 236 -25.97 24.28 -43.74
CA GLU A 236 -26.49 23.70 -44.99
C GLU A 236 -27.82 24.32 -45.37
N GLU A 237 -28.74 24.60 -44.43
CA GLU A 237 -29.98 25.32 -44.69
C GLU A 237 -29.76 26.76 -45.12
N SER A 238 -28.67 27.43 -44.69
CA SER A 238 -28.32 28.80 -45.10
C SER A 238 -27.70 28.86 -46.49
N GLU A 239 -27.18 27.75 -47.01
CA GLU A 239 -26.56 27.67 -48.35
C GLU A 239 -27.53 27.13 -49.45
N ASP A 240 -28.77 26.76 -49.08
CA ASP A 240 -29.76 26.30 -50.06
C ASP A 240 -30.08 27.39 -51.09
N PRO A 241 -29.77 27.17 -52.37
CA PRO A 241 -30.01 28.15 -53.45
C PRO A 241 -31.48 28.52 -53.61
N MET A 242 -32.42 27.66 -53.26
CA MET A 242 -33.85 27.93 -53.35
C MET A 242 -34.33 28.93 -52.30
N ARG A 243 -33.76 28.92 -51.08
CA ARG A 243 -34.07 29.91 -50.04
C ARG A 243 -33.59 31.33 -50.40
N ARG A 244 -32.44 31.45 -51.06
CA ARG A 244 -31.95 32.73 -51.60
C ARG A 244 -32.87 33.33 -52.64
N GLN A 245 -33.49 32.49 -53.46
CA GLN A 245 -34.43 32.95 -54.49
C GLN A 245 -35.72 33.50 -53.89
N TRP A 246 -36.22 32.92 -52.81
CA TRP A 246 -37.41 33.42 -52.12
C TRP A 246 -37.15 34.73 -51.39
N GLN A 247 -36.02 34.92 -50.78
CA GLN A 247 -35.64 36.17 -50.11
C GLN A 247 -35.47 37.34 -51.10
N ILE A 248 -34.86 37.09 -52.25
CA ILE A 248 -34.72 38.08 -53.33
C ILE A 248 -36.07 38.46 -53.94
N SER A 249 -37.05 37.56 -53.97
CA SER A 249 -38.40 37.89 -54.45
C SER A 249 -39.19 38.75 -53.45
N TYR A 250 -39.00 38.53 -52.15
CA TYR A 250 -39.68 39.25 -51.07
C TYR A 250 -39.20 40.71 -50.93
N ASP A 251 -37.90 40.94 -51.14
CA ASP A 251 -37.30 42.28 -51.10
C ASP A 251 -37.59 43.14 -52.37
N ARG A 252 -38.24 42.57 -53.37
CA ARG A 252 -38.68 43.32 -54.59
C ARG A 252 -40.14 43.79 -54.57
N GLU A 253 -40.93 43.36 -53.60
CA GLU A 253 -42.32 43.72 -53.42
C GLU A 253 -42.58 44.75 -52.27
N LEU A 254 -41.50 45.23 -51.62
CA LEU A 254 -41.52 46.37 -50.69
C LEU A 254 -40.80 47.57 -51.28
#